data_1dbde2a8ad392af6c30e5d95906f5fc6
#
_entry.id   1dbde2a8ad392af6c30e5d95906f5fc6
#
_cell.length_a   1.000
_cell.length_b   1.000
_cell.length_c   1.000
_cell.angle_alpha   90.00
_cell.angle_beta   90.00
_cell.angle_gamma   90.00
#
_symmetry.space_group_name_H-M   'P 1'
#
loop_
_entity.id
_entity.type
_entity.pdbx_description
1 polymer ?
#
loop_
_entity_poly.entity_id
_entity_poly.type
_entity_poly.pdbx_seq_one_letter_code
_entity_poly.pdbx_strand_id
1 'polypeptide(L)'
;MSTVHRNALLATLSPEQLPVAEQLLRGGMPAVRAAVAEQNKNATAQGRPTIDAVTIDRIAEELLGRTNLALWKDRATGAVGAGRELRLRDLRAVVTSAKTVSLDEESRAQLKELQVALTARLEHLRTQWNEKLEAAITAKNVKEALTLVARPPDMSTRVSADMAAKVVAITSEALTADQDPTLWKEIVGLTVDTSIRRNVKPVGIPNDESCKADAIHNAGAIPELAKLLGMKVPPPPPPTRIVRRPVSRRAS
;
A
#
# COMPACT_ATOMS: atom_id res chain seq x y z
N MET A 1 10.26 -0.29 -20.35
CA MET A 1 9.11 -1.22 -20.31
C MET A 1 9.18 -2.11 -21.52
N SER A 2 9.01 -3.43 -21.37
CA SER A 2 8.91 -4.36 -22.51
C SER A 2 7.66 -4.08 -23.35
N THR A 3 7.74 -4.27 -24.67
CA THR A 3 6.64 -4.18 -25.61
C THR A 3 6.52 -5.43 -26.49
N VAL A 4 7.32 -6.44 -26.17
CA VAL A 4 7.51 -7.65 -27.01
C VAL A 4 6.18 -8.41 -27.18
N HIS A 5 5.47 -8.63 -26.08
CA HIS A 5 4.23 -9.42 -26.12
C HIS A 5 3.07 -8.69 -26.79
N ARG A 6 2.98 -7.36 -26.58
CA ARG A 6 1.99 -6.52 -27.31
C ARG A 6 2.25 -6.55 -28.82
N ASN A 7 3.49 -6.35 -29.22
CA ASN A 7 3.86 -6.34 -30.64
C ASN A 7 3.62 -7.71 -31.27
N ALA A 8 3.97 -8.80 -30.57
CA ALA A 8 3.70 -10.16 -31.05
C ALA A 8 2.19 -10.41 -31.20
N LEU A 9 1.36 -9.95 -30.26
CA LEU A 9 -0.09 -10.04 -30.40
C LEU A 9 -0.60 -9.27 -31.62
N LEU A 10 -0.22 -8.01 -31.78
CA LEU A 10 -0.67 -7.17 -32.90
C LEU A 10 -0.30 -7.77 -34.26
N ALA A 11 0.84 -8.43 -34.38
CA ALA A 11 1.29 -9.10 -35.61
C ALA A 11 0.41 -10.29 -36.02
N THR A 12 -0.40 -10.85 -35.11
CA THR A 12 -1.29 -12.00 -35.38
C THR A 12 -2.73 -11.61 -35.72
N LEU A 13 -3.07 -10.32 -35.64
CA LEU A 13 -4.44 -9.85 -35.78
C LEU A 13 -4.79 -9.53 -37.25
N SER A 14 -6.09 -9.65 -37.56
CA SER A 14 -6.63 -9.22 -38.85
C SER A 14 -6.65 -7.67 -38.96
N PRO A 15 -6.73 -7.11 -40.18
CA PRO A 15 -6.84 -5.66 -40.36
C PRO A 15 -8.03 -5.01 -39.64
N GLU A 16 -9.12 -5.74 -39.43
CA GLU A 16 -10.30 -5.27 -38.71
C GLU A 16 -10.08 -5.26 -37.18
N GLN A 17 -9.32 -6.24 -36.66
CA GLN A 17 -9.03 -6.38 -35.24
C GLN A 17 -7.93 -5.41 -34.76
N LEU A 18 -7.00 -5.08 -35.62
CA LEU A 18 -5.80 -4.33 -35.27
C LEU A 18 -6.11 -2.98 -34.61
N PRO A 19 -6.94 -2.07 -35.19
CA PRO A 19 -7.24 -0.79 -34.59
C PRO A 19 -7.99 -0.93 -33.25
N VAL A 20 -8.83 -1.96 -33.10
CA VAL A 20 -9.55 -2.24 -31.85
C VAL A 20 -8.56 -2.68 -30.76
N ALA A 21 -7.65 -3.59 -31.10
CA ALA A 21 -6.60 -4.04 -30.18
C ALA A 21 -5.67 -2.91 -29.73
N GLU A 22 -5.31 -2.01 -30.63
CA GLU A 22 -4.52 -0.81 -30.28
C GLU A 22 -5.22 0.07 -29.25
N GLN A 23 -6.53 0.27 -29.37
CA GLN A 23 -7.28 1.03 -28.37
C GLN A 23 -7.41 0.28 -27.04
N LEU A 24 -7.63 -1.05 -27.09
CA LEU A 24 -7.63 -1.90 -25.88
C LEU A 24 -6.30 -1.82 -25.15
N LEU A 25 -5.17 -1.86 -25.84
CA LEU A 25 -3.83 -1.73 -25.26
C LEU A 25 -3.54 -0.34 -24.67
N ARG A 26 -4.22 0.71 -25.15
CA ARG A 26 -4.08 2.08 -24.62
C ARG A 26 -4.88 2.32 -23.34
N GLY A 27 -6.12 1.84 -23.29
CA GLY A 27 -7.01 2.18 -22.19
C GLY A 27 -8.21 1.24 -22.00
N GLY A 28 -8.14 0.02 -22.52
CA GLY A 28 -9.21 -0.98 -22.39
C GLY A 28 -10.49 -0.62 -23.13
N MET A 29 -11.61 -1.20 -22.71
CA MET A 29 -12.93 -0.96 -23.31
C MET A 29 -13.34 0.53 -23.34
N PRO A 30 -13.06 1.35 -22.31
CA PRO A 30 -13.37 2.78 -22.38
C PRO A 30 -12.69 3.50 -23.54
N ALA A 31 -11.43 3.16 -23.85
CA ALA A 31 -10.71 3.77 -24.96
C ALA A 31 -11.29 3.37 -26.32
N VAL A 32 -11.72 2.11 -26.48
CA VAL A 32 -12.42 1.64 -27.69
C VAL A 32 -13.70 2.44 -27.91
N ARG A 33 -14.54 2.54 -26.89
CA ARG A 33 -15.83 3.25 -26.96
C ARG A 33 -15.66 4.75 -27.25
N ALA A 34 -14.67 5.37 -26.62
CA ALA A 34 -14.36 6.78 -26.87
C ALA A 34 -13.88 7.01 -28.32
N ALA A 35 -13.04 6.13 -28.86
CA ALA A 35 -12.56 6.20 -30.24
C ALA A 35 -13.69 6.02 -31.26
N VAL A 36 -14.60 5.06 -31.03
CA VAL A 36 -15.79 4.84 -31.89
C VAL A 36 -16.72 6.06 -31.84
N ALA A 37 -17.00 6.61 -30.66
CA ALA A 37 -17.85 7.77 -30.48
C ALA A 37 -17.30 9.02 -31.24
N GLU A 38 -16.00 9.28 -31.11
CA GLU A 38 -15.33 10.38 -31.79
C GLU A 38 -15.32 10.19 -33.31
N GLN A 39 -15.05 8.95 -33.78
CA GLN A 39 -15.04 8.64 -35.19
C GLN A 39 -16.45 8.77 -35.81
N ASN A 40 -17.50 8.32 -35.10
CA ASN A 40 -18.89 8.46 -35.56
C ASN A 40 -19.36 9.92 -35.58
N LYS A 41 -18.95 10.72 -34.59
CA LYS A 41 -19.20 12.16 -34.57
C LYS A 41 -18.60 12.85 -35.80
N ASN A 42 -17.36 12.54 -36.13
CA ASN A 42 -16.67 13.09 -37.28
C ASN A 42 -17.28 12.61 -38.62
N ALA A 43 -17.67 11.32 -38.70
CA ALA A 43 -18.33 10.76 -39.88
C ALA A 43 -19.68 11.45 -40.13
N THR A 44 -20.49 11.64 -39.09
CA THR A 44 -21.77 12.35 -39.19
C THR A 44 -21.60 13.79 -39.66
N ALA A 45 -20.62 14.52 -39.09
CA ALA A 45 -20.34 15.90 -39.49
C ALA A 45 -19.90 16.03 -40.97
N GLN A 46 -19.35 14.95 -41.53
CA GLN A 46 -18.87 14.89 -42.91
C GLN A 46 -19.83 14.15 -43.86
N GLY A 47 -21.02 13.78 -43.40
CA GLY A 47 -22.01 13.03 -44.19
C GLY A 47 -21.53 11.61 -44.61
N ARG A 48 -20.59 11.02 -43.88
CA ARG A 48 -20.06 9.68 -44.12
C ARG A 48 -20.79 8.65 -43.27
N PRO A 49 -20.80 7.36 -43.69
CA PRO A 49 -21.39 6.29 -42.89
C PRO A 49 -20.66 6.15 -41.56
N THR A 50 -21.43 5.88 -40.50
CA THR A 50 -20.94 5.63 -39.15
C THR A 50 -20.51 4.17 -38.97
N ILE A 51 -19.61 3.93 -38.03
CA ILE A 51 -19.19 2.61 -37.62
C ILE A 51 -20.24 2.01 -36.68
N ASP A 52 -20.57 0.72 -36.87
CA ASP A 52 -21.43 0.00 -35.95
C ASP A 52 -20.70 -0.28 -34.61
N ALA A 53 -21.10 0.46 -33.58
CA ALA A 53 -20.52 0.36 -32.23
C ALA A 53 -20.69 -1.04 -31.61
N VAL A 54 -21.80 -1.74 -31.91
CA VAL A 54 -22.08 -3.08 -31.37
C VAL A 54 -21.09 -4.11 -31.93
N THR A 55 -20.82 -4.04 -33.23
CA THR A 55 -19.82 -4.90 -33.87
C THR A 55 -18.43 -4.68 -33.31
N ILE A 56 -18.04 -3.41 -33.11
CA ILE A 56 -16.73 -3.09 -32.53
C ILE A 56 -16.63 -3.53 -31.06
N ASP A 57 -17.67 -3.32 -30.24
CA ASP A 57 -17.70 -3.79 -28.85
C ASP A 57 -17.53 -5.31 -28.77
N ARG A 58 -18.16 -6.08 -29.66
CA ARG A 58 -17.99 -7.54 -29.73
C ARG A 58 -16.56 -7.96 -30.07
N ILE A 59 -15.95 -7.33 -31.08
CA ILE A 59 -14.54 -7.58 -31.43
C ILE A 59 -13.63 -7.26 -30.25
N ALA A 60 -13.91 -6.14 -29.55
CA ALA A 60 -13.14 -5.74 -28.39
C ALA A 60 -13.26 -6.73 -27.22
N GLU A 61 -14.46 -7.24 -26.94
CA GLU A 61 -14.70 -8.26 -25.92
C GLU A 61 -13.95 -9.58 -26.23
N GLU A 62 -13.93 -10.01 -27.50
CA GLU A 62 -13.17 -11.18 -27.92
C GLU A 62 -11.64 -11.02 -27.75
N LEU A 63 -11.13 -9.79 -27.92
CA LEU A 63 -9.71 -9.48 -27.83
C LEU A 63 -9.26 -9.12 -26.40
N LEU A 64 -10.19 -8.75 -25.51
CA LEU A 64 -9.89 -8.20 -24.19
C LEU A 64 -8.98 -9.11 -23.36
N GLY A 65 -9.24 -10.40 -23.34
CA GLY A 65 -8.42 -11.38 -22.62
C GLY A 65 -6.98 -11.44 -23.14
N ARG A 66 -6.83 -11.45 -24.47
CA ARG A 66 -5.51 -11.52 -25.15
C ARG A 66 -4.69 -10.25 -24.95
N THR A 67 -5.33 -9.08 -25.03
CA THR A 67 -4.67 -7.79 -24.82
C THR A 67 -4.26 -7.60 -23.36
N ASN A 68 -5.12 -7.97 -22.41
CA ASN A 68 -4.78 -7.94 -20.99
C ASN A 68 -3.62 -8.88 -20.64
N LEU A 69 -3.58 -10.07 -21.20
CA LEU A 69 -2.49 -11.02 -21.03
C LEU A 69 -1.18 -10.47 -21.61
N ALA A 70 -1.20 -9.92 -22.83
CA ALA A 70 0.00 -9.33 -23.44
C ALA A 70 0.55 -8.14 -22.62
N LEU A 71 -0.33 -7.27 -22.11
CA LEU A 71 0.06 -6.16 -21.23
C LEU A 71 0.67 -6.67 -19.93
N TRP A 72 0.09 -7.71 -19.33
CA TRP A 72 0.62 -8.30 -18.11
C TRP A 72 2.00 -8.94 -18.35
N LYS A 73 2.16 -9.72 -19.43
CA LYS A 73 3.43 -10.33 -19.82
C LYS A 73 4.53 -9.28 -20.01
N ASP A 74 4.25 -8.18 -20.70
CA ASP A 74 5.22 -7.10 -20.88
C ASP A 74 5.65 -6.46 -19.55
N ARG A 75 4.72 -6.27 -18.61
CA ARG A 75 5.02 -5.77 -17.27
C ARG A 75 5.85 -6.77 -16.46
N ALA A 76 5.48 -8.05 -16.51
CA ALA A 76 6.17 -9.12 -15.81
C ALA A 76 7.61 -9.28 -16.33
N THR A 77 7.81 -9.32 -17.65
CA THR A 77 9.12 -9.35 -18.28
C THR A 77 9.98 -8.14 -17.90
N GLY A 78 9.39 -6.95 -17.91
CA GLY A 78 10.06 -5.74 -17.44
C GLY A 78 10.43 -5.79 -15.96
N ALA A 79 9.58 -6.39 -15.12
CA ALA A 79 9.82 -6.57 -13.70
C ALA A 79 10.95 -7.56 -13.41
N VAL A 80 10.98 -8.70 -14.12
CA VAL A 80 12.06 -9.70 -14.01
C VAL A 80 13.39 -9.07 -14.47
N GLY A 81 13.38 -8.37 -15.60
CA GLY A 81 14.59 -7.72 -16.15
C GLY A 81 15.16 -6.60 -15.26
N ALA A 82 14.30 -5.86 -14.56
CA ALA A 82 14.73 -4.82 -13.63
C ALA A 82 15.25 -5.41 -12.29
N GLY A 83 14.87 -6.61 -11.95
CA GLY A 83 15.35 -7.32 -10.76
C GLY A 83 15.24 -6.49 -9.49
N ARG A 84 16.36 -6.27 -8.80
CA ARG A 84 16.40 -5.53 -7.52
C ARG A 84 16.20 -4.02 -7.66
N GLU A 85 16.40 -3.45 -8.84
CA GLU A 85 16.21 -2.01 -9.10
C GLU A 85 14.72 -1.63 -9.16
N LEU A 86 13.84 -2.59 -9.43
CA LEU A 86 12.40 -2.36 -9.43
C LEU A 86 11.94 -1.95 -8.03
N ARG A 87 11.15 -0.89 -7.93
CA ARG A 87 10.57 -0.47 -6.64
C ARG A 87 9.62 -1.54 -6.12
N LEU A 88 9.63 -1.75 -4.81
CA LEU A 88 8.75 -2.75 -4.16
C LEU A 88 7.27 -2.54 -4.49
N ARG A 89 6.83 -1.27 -4.57
CA ARG A 89 5.46 -0.91 -4.96
C ARG A 89 5.12 -1.42 -6.36
N ASP A 90 6.04 -1.26 -7.30
CA ASP A 90 5.82 -1.63 -8.70
C ASP A 90 5.83 -3.15 -8.87
N LEU A 91 6.73 -3.85 -8.17
CA LEU A 91 6.72 -5.32 -8.11
C LEU A 91 5.39 -5.86 -7.53
N ARG A 92 4.92 -5.25 -6.43
CA ARG A 92 3.63 -5.60 -5.82
C ARG A 92 2.46 -5.35 -6.78
N ALA A 93 2.49 -4.26 -7.54
CA ALA A 93 1.46 -3.93 -8.52
C ALA A 93 1.39 -4.98 -9.64
N VAL A 94 2.53 -5.44 -10.16
CA VAL A 94 2.56 -6.51 -11.18
C VAL A 94 1.99 -7.80 -10.64
N VAL A 95 2.41 -8.24 -9.45
CA VAL A 95 1.90 -9.47 -8.80
C VAL A 95 0.39 -9.37 -8.54
N THR A 96 -0.08 -8.22 -8.05
CA THR A 96 -1.51 -8.04 -7.73
C THR A 96 -2.37 -8.01 -8.98
N SER A 97 -1.90 -7.38 -10.05
CA SER A 97 -2.64 -7.26 -11.33
C SER A 97 -2.88 -8.62 -12.01
N ALA A 98 -2.09 -9.63 -11.68
CA ALA A 98 -2.29 -11.00 -12.18
C ALA A 98 -3.67 -11.60 -11.83
N LYS A 99 -4.28 -11.13 -10.73
CA LYS A 99 -5.61 -11.60 -10.27
C LYS A 99 -6.76 -11.27 -11.23
N THR A 100 -6.57 -10.28 -12.09
CA THR A 100 -7.59 -9.81 -13.04
C THR A 100 -7.34 -10.28 -14.47
N VAL A 101 -6.33 -11.13 -14.69
CA VAL A 101 -5.92 -11.60 -16.00
C VAL A 101 -5.97 -13.12 -16.05
N SER A 102 -6.50 -13.68 -17.14
CA SER A 102 -6.44 -15.12 -17.40
C SER A 102 -5.04 -15.48 -17.87
N LEU A 103 -4.22 -15.98 -16.95
CA LEU A 103 -2.83 -16.35 -17.22
C LEU A 103 -2.72 -17.72 -17.90
N ASP A 104 -1.86 -17.81 -18.90
CA ASP A 104 -1.38 -19.07 -19.46
C ASP A 104 -0.32 -19.72 -18.56
N GLU A 105 0.16 -20.90 -18.91
CA GLU A 105 1.10 -21.67 -18.10
C GLU A 105 2.43 -20.94 -17.90
N GLU A 106 2.97 -20.36 -18.98
CA GLU A 106 4.20 -19.55 -18.93
C GLU A 106 4.06 -18.37 -17.96
N SER A 107 2.95 -17.64 -18.07
CA SER A 107 2.66 -16.48 -17.20
C SER A 107 2.47 -16.86 -15.73
N ARG A 108 1.90 -18.06 -15.46
CA ARG A 108 1.79 -18.57 -14.09
C ARG A 108 3.16 -18.87 -13.48
N ALA A 109 4.07 -19.45 -14.27
CA ALA A 109 5.45 -19.69 -13.84
C ALA A 109 6.17 -18.37 -13.54
N GLN A 110 6.04 -17.38 -14.42
CA GLN A 110 6.62 -16.05 -14.24
C GLN A 110 6.01 -15.31 -13.04
N LEU A 111 4.69 -15.44 -12.80
CA LEU A 111 4.04 -14.91 -11.60
C LEU A 111 4.62 -15.52 -10.33
N LYS A 112 4.85 -16.83 -10.31
CA LYS A 112 5.44 -17.51 -9.15
C LYS A 112 6.84 -17.00 -8.85
N GLU A 113 7.65 -16.76 -9.87
CA GLU A 113 8.99 -16.16 -9.72
C GLU A 113 8.90 -14.74 -9.09
N LEU A 114 8.00 -13.90 -9.59
CA LEU A 114 7.77 -12.56 -9.06
C LEU A 114 7.23 -12.58 -7.61
N GLN A 115 6.38 -13.55 -7.27
CA GLN A 115 5.90 -13.72 -5.89
C GLN A 115 7.03 -14.12 -4.93
N VAL A 116 7.91 -15.01 -5.34
CA VAL A 116 9.10 -15.39 -4.55
C VAL A 116 10.01 -14.18 -4.36
N ALA A 117 10.29 -13.42 -5.42
CA ALA A 117 11.08 -12.21 -5.34
C ALA A 117 10.46 -11.15 -4.42
N LEU A 118 9.14 -10.96 -4.48
CA LEU A 118 8.40 -10.05 -3.61
C LEU A 118 8.52 -10.46 -2.13
N THR A 119 8.30 -11.74 -1.85
CA THR A 119 8.39 -12.29 -0.49
C THR A 119 9.80 -12.10 0.08
N ALA A 120 10.82 -12.48 -0.68
CA ALA A 120 12.22 -12.33 -0.26
C ALA A 120 12.59 -10.86 0.04
N ARG A 121 12.11 -9.91 -0.76
CA ARG A 121 12.34 -8.48 -0.52
C ARG A 121 11.63 -7.97 0.73
N LEU A 122 10.41 -8.41 0.97
CA LEU A 122 9.66 -8.04 2.18
C LEU A 122 10.34 -8.59 3.43
N GLU A 123 10.79 -9.84 3.40
CA GLU A 123 11.52 -10.46 4.50
C GLU A 123 12.83 -9.73 4.79
N HIS A 124 13.59 -9.39 3.75
CA HIS A 124 14.82 -8.61 3.91
C HIS A 124 14.57 -7.25 4.57
N LEU A 125 13.54 -6.52 4.14
CA LEU A 125 13.17 -5.24 4.76
C LEU A 125 12.73 -5.39 6.22
N ARG A 126 11.99 -6.46 6.55
CA ARG A 126 11.59 -6.77 7.92
C ARG A 126 12.79 -7.08 8.81
N THR A 127 13.73 -7.88 8.30
CA THR A 127 14.97 -8.23 9.04
C THR A 127 15.77 -6.97 9.32
N GLN A 128 16.03 -6.14 8.32
CA GLN A 128 16.75 -4.87 8.51
C GLN A 128 16.03 -3.93 9.49
N TRP A 129 14.70 -3.86 9.43
CA TRP A 129 13.93 -3.03 10.34
C TRP A 129 14.01 -3.54 11.78
N ASN A 130 13.91 -4.86 11.99
CA ASN A 130 14.06 -5.49 13.31
C ASN A 130 15.48 -5.24 13.88
N GLU A 131 16.53 -5.41 13.09
CA GLU A 131 17.92 -5.16 13.49
C GLU A 131 18.12 -3.68 13.92
N LYS A 132 17.58 -2.73 13.15
CA LYS A 132 17.63 -1.30 13.51
C LYS A 132 16.87 -1.01 14.79
N LEU A 133 15.69 -1.60 14.96
CA LEU A 133 14.90 -1.42 16.17
C LEU A 133 15.61 -1.99 17.39
N GLU A 134 16.20 -3.16 17.28
CA GLU A 134 16.98 -3.78 18.35
C GLU A 134 18.22 -2.94 18.71
N ALA A 135 18.93 -2.42 17.72
CA ALA A 135 20.05 -1.53 17.93
C ALA A 135 19.62 -0.23 18.63
N ALA A 136 18.51 0.37 18.22
CA ALA A 136 17.97 1.57 18.87
C ALA A 136 17.58 1.32 20.34
N ILE A 137 16.97 0.16 20.62
CA ILE A 137 16.62 -0.25 22.00
C ILE A 137 17.90 -0.44 22.84
N THR A 138 18.89 -1.13 22.32
CA THR A 138 20.15 -1.40 23.03
C THR A 138 20.91 -0.11 23.33
N ALA A 139 20.90 0.83 22.37
CA ALA A 139 21.50 2.15 22.55
C ALA A 139 20.66 3.13 23.40
N LYS A 140 19.46 2.71 23.86
CA LYS A 140 18.45 3.56 24.52
C LYS A 140 18.09 4.82 23.70
N ASN A 141 18.17 4.72 22.38
CA ASN A 141 17.75 5.79 21.46
C ASN A 141 16.23 5.76 21.29
N VAL A 142 15.52 6.36 22.25
CA VAL A 142 14.06 6.34 22.31
C VAL A 142 13.41 6.97 21.08
N LYS A 143 13.95 8.08 20.58
CA LYS A 143 13.39 8.77 19.40
C LYS A 143 13.44 7.89 18.15
N GLU A 144 14.56 7.23 17.92
CA GLU A 144 14.73 6.32 16.78
C GLU A 144 13.84 5.08 16.94
N ALA A 145 13.80 4.47 18.11
CA ALA A 145 12.93 3.32 18.38
C ALA A 145 11.46 3.63 18.13
N LEU A 146 10.95 4.78 18.64
CA LEU A 146 9.58 5.21 18.40
C LEU A 146 9.30 5.51 16.93
N THR A 147 10.24 6.14 16.23
CA THR A 147 10.12 6.42 14.79
C THR A 147 10.02 5.13 13.97
N LEU A 148 10.82 4.12 14.30
CA LEU A 148 10.78 2.81 13.66
C LEU A 148 9.47 2.08 13.93
N VAL A 149 8.97 2.11 15.16
CA VAL A 149 7.68 1.50 15.54
C VAL A 149 6.50 2.16 14.83
N ALA A 150 6.55 3.49 14.66
CA ALA A 150 5.51 4.24 13.95
C ALA A 150 5.49 3.96 12.43
N ARG A 151 6.63 3.56 11.85
CA ARG A 151 6.80 3.39 10.40
C ARG A 151 7.36 2.00 10.05
N PRO A 152 6.57 0.93 10.21
CA PRO A 152 6.98 -0.40 9.79
C PRO A 152 7.20 -0.47 8.27
N PRO A 153 8.03 -1.40 7.76
CA PRO A 153 8.38 -1.50 6.34
C PRO A 153 7.19 -1.83 5.43
N ASP A 154 6.16 -2.46 5.98
CA ASP A 154 4.89 -2.74 5.28
C ASP A 154 3.72 -2.80 6.26
N MET A 155 2.50 -2.68 5.73
CA MET A 155 1.27 -2.64 6.54
C MET A 155 0.96 -3.94 7.30
N SER A 156 1.55 -5.05 6.91
CA SER A 156 1.37 -6.35 7.57
C SER A 156 2.40 -6.61 8.67
N THR A 157 3.49 -5.84 8.68
CA THR A 157 4.54 -5.96 9.70
C THR A 157 4.05 -5.40 11.04
N ARG A 158 4.19 -6.20 12.08
CA ARG A 158 3.88 -5.82 13.46
C ARG A 158 5.14 -5.94 14.31
N VAL A 159 5.26 -5.04 15.27
CA VAL A 159 6.29 -5.18 16.32
C VAL A 159 5.96 -6.42 17.13
N SER A 160 6.97 -7.26 17.41
CA SER A 160 6.78 -8.41 18.30
C SER A 160 6.45 -7.94 19.72
N ALA A 161 5.76 -8.76 20.49
CA ALA A 161 5.39 -8.42 21.88
C ALA A 161 6.61 -8.12 22.75
N ASP A 162 7.69 -8.86 22.58
CA ASP A 162 8.96 -8.65 23.29
C ASP A 162 9.59 -7.29 22.94
N MET A 163 9.72 -6.99 21.65
CA MET A 163 10.26 -5.71 21.19
C MET A 163 9.37 -4.53 21.61
N ALA A 164 8.05 -4.68 21.53
CA ALA A 164 7.11 -3.67 21.99
C ALA A 164 7.29 -3.39 23.49
N ALA A 165 7.43 -4.42 24.31
CA ALA A 165 7.67 -4.29 25.76
C ALA A 165 8.99 -3.55 26.04
N LYS A 166 10.05 -3.87 25.30
CA LYS A 166 11.35 -3.17 25.45
C LYS A 166 11.26 -1.69 25.06
N VAL A 167 10.57 -1.36 23.96
CA VAL A 167 10.37 0.04 23.56
C VAL A 167 9.50 0.79 24.58
N VAL A 168 8.45 0.15 25.10
CA VAL A 168 7.63 0.72 26.19
C VAL A 168 8.50 1.01 27.41
N ALA A 169 9.38 0.10 27.80
CA ALA A 169 10.25 0.27 28.96
C ALA A 169 11.19 1.47 28.82
N ILE A 170 11.97 1.54 27.71
CA ILE A 170 12.92 2.66 27.50
C ILE A 170 12.20 3.99 27.33
N THR A 171 11.00 4.00 26.71
CA THR A 171 10.19 5.21 26.56
C THR A 171 9.66 5.68 27.91
N SER A 172 9.16 4.78 28.73
CA SER A 172 8.66 5.09 30.07
C SER A 172 9.78 5.62 30.98
N GLU A 173 10.97 5.02 30.93
CA GLU A 173 12.15 5.48 31.66
C GLU A 173 12.62 6.88 31.23
N ALA A 174 12.44 7.25 29.95
CA ALA A 174 12.83 8.56 29.43
C ALA A 174 11.85 9.67 29.78
N LEU A 175 10.59 9.37 30.09
CA LEU A 175 9.55 10.34 30.38
C LEU A 175 9.51 10.64 31.91
N THR A 176 10.54 11.34 32.42
CA THR A 176 10.67 11.73 33.82
C THR A 176 10.44 13.22 34.00
N ALA A 177 10.22 13.64 35.27
CA ALA A 177 10.09 15.07 35.63
C ALA A 177 11.40 15.86 35.46
N ASP A 178 12.54 15.16 35.49
CA ASP A 178 13.88 15.78 35.36
C ASP A 178 14.38 15.83 33.91
N GLN A 179 13.59 15.32 32.96
CA GLN A 179 13.95 15.31 31.54
C GLN A 179 13.94 16.74 30.97
N ASP A 180 14.80 16.99 29.98
CA ASP A 180 14.74 18.23 29.21
C ASP A 180 13.32 18.41 28.60
N PRO A 181 12.67 19.57 28.82
CA PRO A 181 11.31 19.82 28.36
C PRO A 181 11.11 19.63 26.86
N THR A 182 12.09 20.04 26.06
CA THR A 182 12.00 19.86 24.58
C THR A 182 12.04 18.39 24.19
N LEU A 183 12.97 17.64 24.76
CA LEU A 183 13.10 16.20 24.50
C LEU A 183 11.88 15.42 25.02
N TRP A 184 11.36 15.78 26.20
CA TRP A 184 10.16 15.17 26.76
C TRP A 184 8.96 15.30 25.83
N LYS A 185 8.71 16.51 25.31
CA LYS A 185 7.62 16.78 24.34
C LYS A 185 7.80 16.03 23.02
N GLU A 186 9.03 15.96 22.50
CA GLU A 186 9.34 15.20 21.29
C GLU A 186 9.03 13.70 21.50
N ILE A 187 9.42 13.11 22.63
CA ILE A 187 9.15 11.71 22.95
C ILE A 187 7.65 11.46 23.08
N VAL A 188 6.90 12.33 23.75
CA VAL A 188 5.44 12.23 23.84
C VAL A 188 4.80 12.30 22.44
N GLY A 189 5.18 13.25 21.61
CA GLY A 189 4.67 13.40 20.26
C GLY A 189 4.92 12.17 19.41
N LEU A 190 6.13 11.60 19.43
CA LEU A 190 6.46 10.38 18.72
C LEU A 190 5.69 9.17 19.26
N THR A 191 5.49 9.10 20.58
CA THR A 191 4.75 8.00 21.22
C THR A 191 3.30 7.93 20.74
N VAL A 192 2.64 9.08 20.59
CA VAL A 192 1.24 9.17 20.13
C VAL A 192 1.02 8.50 18.79
N ASP A 193 1.98 8.57 17.88
CA ASP A 193 1.92 7.99 16.54
C ASP A 193 2.16 6.46 16.52
N THR A 194 2.51 5.86 17.67
CA THR A 194 2.82 4.43 17.76
C THR A 194 1.63 3.59 18.23
N SER A 195 1.68 2.30 17.91
CA SER A 195 0.73 1.30 18.42
C SER A 195 0.89 1.03 19.92
N ILE A 196 2.05 1.36 20.51
CA ILE A 196 2.38 1.10 21.91
C ILE A 196 1.94 2.21 22.88
N ARG A 197 1.45 3.34 22.36
CA ARG A 197 1.13 4.56 23.14
C ARG A 197 0.33 4.33 24.42
N ARG A 198 -0.58 3.34 24.39
CA ARG A 198 -1.43 3.03 25.57
C ARG A 198 -0.72 2.27 26.66
N ASN A 199 0.42 1.65 26.35
CA ASN A 199 1.19 0.84 27.27
C ASN A 199 2.36 1.62 27.89
N VAL A 200 2.69 2.80 27.37
CA VAL A 200 3.74 3.66 27.89
C VAL A 200 3.30 4.25 29.22
N LYS A 201 4.17 4.19 30.23
CA LYS A 201 3.93 4.63 31.60
C LYS A 201 4.93 5.73 31.98
N PRO A 202 4.66 7.00 31.60
CA PRO A 202 5.51 8.11 32.00
C PRO A 202 5.69 8.15 33.53
N VAL A 203 6.90 8.42 33.96
CA VAL A 203 7.26 8.49 35.40
C VAL A 203 6.94 9.87 35.96
N GLY A 204 7.07 10.93 35.17
CA GLY A 204 6.81 12.29 35.58
C GLY A 204 6.66 13.26 34.42
N ILE A 205 6.20 14.47 34.74
CA ILE A 205 6.05 15.59 33.80
C ILE A 205 6.99 16.68 34.26
N PRO A 206 7.86 17.23 33.39
CA PRO A 206 8.71 18.37 33.73
C PRO A 206 7.90 19.58 34.28
N ASN A 207 8.47 20.31 35.22
CA ASN A 207 7.82 21.50 35.76
C ASN A 207 7.91 22.69 34.77
N ASP A 208 7.31 22.49 33.60
CA ASP A 208 7.26 23.42 32.50
C ASP A 208 5.82 23.50 31.97
N GLU A 209 5.31 24.73 31.76
CA GLU A 209 3.92 24.93 31.33
C GLU A 209 3.61 24.32 29.98
N SER A 210 4.59 24.32 29.05
CA SER A 210 4.39 23.71 27.74
C SER A 210 4.33 22.17 27.82
N CYS A 211 5.10 21.54 28.71
CA CYS A 211 5.02 20.10 28.98
C CYS A 211 3.69 19.70 29.62
N LYS A 212 3.20 20.52 30.56
CA LYS A 212 1.87 20.30 31.16
C LYS A 212 0.75 20.39 30.13
N ALA A 213 0.81 21.40 29.24
CA ALA A 213 -0.15 21.57 28.15
C ALA A 213 -0.13 20.37 27.18
N ASP A 214 1.06 19.91 26.77
CA ASP A 214 1.22 18.74 25.93
C ASP A 214 0.73 17.46 26.61
N ALA A 215 0.97 17.31 27.92
CA ALA A 215 0.46 16.17 28.68
C ALA A 215 -1.06 16.14 28.70
N ILE A 216 -1.72 17.29 28.91
CA ILE A 216 -3.19 17.40 28.86
C ILE A 216 -3.70 17.07 27.46
N HIS A 217 -3.09 17.62 26.42
CA HIS A 217 -3.48 17.38 25.03
C HIS A 217 -3.40 15.90 24.66
N ASN A 218 -2.37 15.19 25.13
CA ASN A 218 -2.10 13.80 24.77
C ASN A 218 -2.61 12.77 25.78
N ALA A 219 -3.28 13.19 26.85
CA ALA A 219 -3.82 12.31 27.89
C ALA A 219 -4.82 11.25 27.35
N GLY A 220 -5.52 11.56 26.26
CA GLY A 220 -6.41 10.60 25.59
C GLY A 220 -5.66 9.50 24.84
N ALA A 221 -4.49 9.79 24.29
CA ALA A 221 -3.66 8.84 23.55
C ALA A 221 -2.76 8.01 24.50
N ILE A 222 -2.24 8.63 25.56
CA ILE A 222 -1.38 8.03 26.58
C ILE A 222 -2.11 8.11 27.93
N PRO A 223 -2.89 7.09 28.31
CA PRO A 223 -3.77 7.14 29.50
C PRO A 223 -3.04 7.39 30.81
N GLU A 224 -1.78 6.99 30.93
CA GLU A 224 -0.99 7.22 32.13
C GLU A 224 -0.66 8.72 32.35
N LEU A 225 -0.64 9.55 31.30
CA LEU A 225 -0.54 11.02 31.47
C LEU A 225 -1.76 11.58 32.19
N ALA A 226 -2.97 11.08 31.89
CA ALA A 226 -4.17 11.47 32.59
C ALA A 226 -4.09 11.16 34.08
N LYS A 227 -3.53 10.01 34.46
CA LYS A 227 -3.32 9.66 35.87
C LYS A 227 -2.34 10.60 36.57
N LEU A 228 -1.22 10.92 35.92
CA LEU A 228 -0.24 11.87 36.47
C LEU A 228 -0.82 13.27 36.70
N LEU A 229 -1.79 13.64 35.86
CA LEU A 229 -2.49 14.94 35.97
C LEU A 229 -3.70 14.88 36.91
N GLY A 230 -4.02 13.73 37.52
CA GLY A 230 -5.22 13.56 38.35
C GLY A 230 -6.54 13.63 37.56
N MET A 231 -6.49 13.40 36.23
CA MET A 231 -7.66 13.41 35.36
C MET A 231 -8.28 12.02 35.27
N LYS A 232 -9.60 11.95 34.95
CA LYS A 232 -10.23 10.66 34.64
C LYS A 232 -9.64 10.10 33.35
N VAL A 233 -9.20 8.83 33.42
CA VAL A 233 -8.69 8.11 32.23
C VAL A 233 -9.84 7.94 31.23
N PRO A 234 -9.69 8.40 29.96
CA PRO A 234 -10.71 8.21 28.96
C PRO A 234 -10.91 6.71 28.67
N PRO A 235 -12.16 6.24 28.43
CA PRO A 235 -12.41 4.86 28.11
C PRO A 235 -11.71 4.49 26.78
N PRO A 236 -11.29 3.22 26.61
CA PRO A 236 -10.74 2.77 25.34
C PRO A 236 -11.76 3.01 24.22
N PRO A 237 -11.32 3.43 23.00
CA PRO A 237 -12.23 3.57 21.88
C PRO A 237 -12.94 2.22 21.67
N PRO A 238 -14.24 2.24 21.31
CA PRO A 238 -14.96 1.01 21.03
C PRO A 238 -14.25 0.24 19.92
N PRO A 239 -14.22 -1.10 19.97
CA PRO A 239 -13.61 -1.89 18.91
C PRO A 239 -14.26 -1.49 17.58
N THR A 240 -13.46 -1.14 16.60
CA THR A 240 -13.91 -0.76 15.26
C THR A 240 -14.70 -1.95 14.70
N ARG A 241 -16.02 -1.86 14.71
CA ARG A 241 -16.90 -2.87 14.16
C ARG A 241 -16.63 -2.90 12.67
N ILE A 242 -15.90 -3.92 12.21
CA ILE A 242 -15.76 -4.18 10.78
C ILE A 242 -17.15 -4.52 10.27
N VAL A 243 -17.83 -3.54 9.72
CA VAL A 243 -19.10 -3.75 9.01
C VAL A 243 -18.72 -4.53 7.75
N ARG A 244 -18.83 -5.86 7.83
CA ARG A 244 -18.81 -6.71 6.64
C ARG A 244 -20.03 -6.29 5.82
N ARG A 245 -19.80 -5.60 4.69
CA ARG A 245 -20.86 -5.34 3.71
C ARG A 245 -21.47 -6.70 3.34
N PRO A 246 -22.80 -6.85 3.42
CA PRO A 246 -23.46 -8.07 2.98
C PRO A 246 -23.14 -8.26 1.50
N VAL A 247 -22.60 -9.42 1.16
CA VAL A 247 -22.45 -9.87 -0.24
C VAL A 247 -23.87 -10.01 -0.77
N SER A 248 -24.30 -9.12 -1.65
CA SER A 248 -25.55 -9.26 -2.36
C SER A 248 -25.50 -10.53 -3.19
N ARG A 249 -26.21 -11.58 -2.74
CA ARG A 249 -26.53 -12.73 -3.58
C ARG A 249 -27.42 -12.21 -4.70
N ARG A 250 -26.89 -12.10 -5.91
CA ARG A 250 -27.72 -12.03 -7.10
C ARG A 250 -28.43 -13.37 -7.21
N ALA A 251 -29.74 -13.34 -7.07
CA ALA A 251 -30.63 -14.43 -7.42
C ALA A 251 -30.53 -14.68 -8.93
N SER A 252 -30.59 -15.93 -9.27
CA SER A 252 -30.58 -16.54 -10.60
C SER A 252 -31.64 -15.97 -11.53
#